data_5a65a8f9a8d6fc1dad2b3f4ba4b9b140
#
_entry.id   5a65a8f9a8d6fc1dad2b3f4ba4b9b140
#
_cell.length_a   1.000
_cell.length_b   1.000
_cell.length_c   1.000
_cell.angle_alpha   90.00
_cell.angle_beta   90.00
_cell.angle_gamma   90.00
#
_symmetry.space_group_name_H-M   'P 1'
#
loop_
_entity.id
_entity.type
_entity.pdbx_description
1 polymer ?
#
loop_
_entity_poly.entity_id
_entity_poly.type
_entity_poly.pdbx_seq_one_letter_code
_entity_poly.pdbx_strand_id
1 'polypeptide(L)'
;MNKKKRILITGSSGFIGFSLALNLLKKGHKIFGYDSINNYYDVNLKLSRNKILNKFKNFSFIKGELEDQKKLNKSVLKFKPQIIIHLAAQAGVRYSLDVPRKYLSTNIIGTFNIIEIAHKIKVKHLLIASSSSVYGANKQSAFKETDKTDSQLSIYAATKKSTESIAHS
;
A
#
# COMPACT_ATOMS: atom_id res chain seq x y z
N MET A 1 0.77 -6.40 28.35
CA MET A 1 1.19 -7.15 27.11
C MET A 1 0.37 -6.67 25.92
N ASN A 2 0.98 -6.14 24.86
CA ASN A 2 0.24 -5.70 23.67
C ASN A 2 -0.40 -6.90 22.98
N LYS A 3 -1.73 -6.88 22.82
CA LYS A 3 -2.53 -7.96 22.21
C LYS A 3 -2.08 -8.17 20.76
N LYS A 4 -1.68 -9.40 20.38
CA LYS A 4 -1.30 -9.77 19.02
C LYS A 4 -2.46 -9.46 18.05
N LYS A 5 -2.15 -8.83 16.90
CA LYS A 5 -3.12 -8.37 15.90
C LYS A 5 -2.92 -9.08 14.57
N ARG A 6 -3.98 -9.20 13.78
CA ARG A 6 -3.93 -9.59 12.36
C ARG A 6 -3.83 -8.33 11.52
N ILE A 7 -2.75 -8.23 10.72
CA ILE A 7 -2.43 -7.03 9.94
C ILE A 7 -2.23 -7.44 8.48
N LEU A 8 -2.95 -6.80 7.57
CA LEU A 8 -2.67 -6.86 6.14
C LEU A 8 -1.67 -5.76 5.79
N ILE A 9 -0.64 -6.11 5.04
CA ILE A 9 0.30 -5.15 4.46
C ILE A 9 0.31 -5.37 2.95
N THR A 10 -0.19 -4.40 2.19
CA THR A 10 -0.02 -4.39 0.74
C THR A 10 1.33 -3.76 0.39
N GLY A 11 1.96 -4.21 -0.70
CA GLY A 11 3.31 -3.79 -1.02
C GLY A 11 4.37 -4.41 -0.08
N SER A 12 4.06 -5.59 0.49
CA SER A 12 4.87 -6.25 1.52
C SER A 12 6.26 -6.71 1.04
N SER A 13 6.48 -6.81 -0.26
CA SER A 13 7.79 -7.14 -0.86
C SER A 13 8.58 -5.90 -1.25
N GLY A 14 7.98 -4.71 -1.12
CA GLY A 14 8.62 -3.41 -1.31
C GLY A 14 9.58 -3.06 -0.17
N PHE A 15 10.31 -1.96 -0.30
CA PHE A 15 11.31 -1.53 0.70
C PHE A 15 10.69 -1.27 2.08
N ILE A 16 9.68 -0.40 2.12
CA ILE A 16 9.01 -0.04 3.38
C ILE A 16 8.18 -1.22 3.91
N GLY A 17 7.41 -1.87 3.01
CA GLY A 17 6.51 -2.97 3.39
C GLY A 17 7.24 -4.16 3.98
N PHE A 18 8.39 -4.54 3.42
CA PHE A 18 9.24 -5.60 3.97
C PHE A 18 9.78 -5.26 5.36
N SER A 19 10.36 -4.06 5.52
CA SER A 19 10.94 -3.64 6.81
C SER A 19 9.89 -3.59 7.92
N LEU A 20 8.70 -3.06 7.59
CA LEU A 20 7.57 -3.02 8.51
C LEU A 20 7.06 -4.41 8.86
N ALA A 21 6.84 -5.27 7.84
CA ALA A 21 6.38 -6.64 8.04
C ALA A 21 7.33 -7.42 8.96
N LEU A 22 8.65 -7.32 8.70
CA LEU A 22 9.67 -7.99 9.50
C LEU A 22 9.65 -7.54 10.97
N ASN A 23 9.53 -6.24 11.21
CA ASN A 23 9.44 -5.68 12.57
C ASN A 23 8.20 -6.18 13.31
N LEU A 24 7.03 -6.13 12.65
CA LEU A 24 5.76 -6.56 13.24
C LEU A 24 5.72 -8.08 13.50
N LEU A 25 6.32 -8.89 12.62
CA LEU A 25 6.45 -10.33 12.82
C LEU A 25 7.30 -10.66 14.04
N LYS A 26 8.44 -9.97 14.24
CA LYS A 26 9.30 -10.10 15.43
C LYS A 26 8.56 -9.74 16.71
N LYS A 27 7.60 -8.80 16.65
CA LYS A 27 6.71 -8.44 17.76
C LYS A 27 5.56 -9.44 17.97
N GLY A 28 5.49 -10.50 17.16
CA GLY A 28 4.51 -11.58 17.28
C GLY A 28 3.14 -11.30 16.67
N HIS A 29 2.98 -10.23 15.88
CA HIS A 29 1.75 -9.99 15.12
C HIS A 29 1.60 -11.02 14.00
N LYS A 30 0.35 -11.30 13.57
CA LYS A 30 0.05 -12.14 12.42
C LYS A 30 -0.04 -11.26 11.17
N ILE A 31 0.85 -11.46 10.21
CA ILE A 31 0.95 -10.62 9.02
C ILE A 31 0.49 -11.38 7.77
N PHE A 32 -0.35 -10.72 6.98
CA PHE A 32 -0.70 -11.12 5.63
C PHE A 32 -0.11 -10.13 4.65
N GLY A 33 0.86 -10.59 3.84
CA GLY A 33 1.48 -9.82 2.77
C GLY A 33 0.71 -9.98 1.47
N TYR A 34 0.48 -8.89 0.77
CA TYR A 34 -0.12 -8.86 -0.57
C TYR A 34 0.73 -7.96 -1.47
N ASP A 35 1.24 -8.50 -2.58
CA ASP A 35 2.15 -7.78 -3.49
C ASP A 35 2.07 -8.37 -4.89
N SER A 36 2.19 -7.57 -5.92
CA SER A 36 2.15 -8.03 -7.32
C SER A 36 3.46 -8.66 -7.77
N ILE A 37 4.58 -8.38 -7.08
CA ILE A 37 5.93 -8.79 -7.51
C ILE A 37 6.18 -8.35 -8.97
N ASN A 38 5.74 -7.12 -9.32
CA ASN A 38 5.96 -6.59 -10.66
C ASN A 38 7.46 -6.29 -10.91
N ASN A 39 7.79 -6.09 -12.18
CA ASN A 39 9.15 -5.86 -12.66
C ASN A 39 9.55 -4.37 -12.73
N TYR A 40 8.86 -3.48 -12.01
CA TYR A 40 9.21 -2.07 -11.96
C TYR A 40 10.63 -1.83 -11.42
N TYR A 41 11.09 -2.69 -10.51
CA TYR A 41 12.48 -2.81 -10.11
C TYR A 41 12.82 -4.30 -9.86
N ASP A 42 14.05 -4.62 -9.51
CA ASP A 42 14.56 -5.98 -9.41
C ASP A 42 13.61 -6.95 -8.68
N VAL A 43 13.09 -7.90 -9.45
CA VAL A 43 12.17 -8.95 -8.96
C VAL A 43 12.87 -9.88 -7.97
N ASN A 44 14.16 -10.16 -8.16
CA ASN A 44 14.92 -11.06 -7.27
C ASN A 44 15.04 -10.47 -5.87
N LEU A 45 15.18 -9.14 -5.79
CA LEU A 45 15.17 -8.43 -4.51
C LEU A 45 13.83 -8.60 -3.77
N LYS A 46 12.69 -8.51 -4.49
CA LYS A 46 11.35 -8.73 -3.93
C LYS A 46 11.17 -10.16 -3.45
N LEU A 47 11.61 -11.12 -4.26
CA LEU A 47 11.54 -12.56 -3.92
C LEU A 47 12.42 -12.90 -2.70
N SER A 48 13.62 -12.33 -2.61
CA SER A 48 14.53 -12.50 -1.47
C SER A 48 13.91 -11.98 -0.17
N ARG A 49 13.27 -10.82 -0.21
CA ARG A 49 12.51 -10.27 0.92
C ARG A 49 11.38 -11.21 1.36
N ASN A 50 10.60 -11.72 0.42
CA ASN A 50 9.55 -12.69 0.71
C ASN A 50 10.11 -14.00 1.31
N LYS A 51 11.24 -14.49 0.82
CA LYS A 51 11.92 -15.66 1.38
C LYS A 51 12.27 -15.46 2.87
N ILE A 52 12.71 -14.25 3.24
CA ILE A 52 12.98 -13.90 4.65
C ILE A 52 11.68 -13.92 5.46
N LEU A 53 10.62 -13.26 4.98
CA LEU A 53 9.33 -13.17 5.69
C LEU A 53 8.68 -14.55 5.86
N ASN A 54 8.78 -15.43 4.87
CA ASN A 54 8.23 -16.79 4.90
C ASN A 54 8.88 -17.71 5.94
N LYS A 55 10.02 -17.33 6.54
CA LYS A 55 10.58 -18.05 7.68
C LYS A 55 9.76 -17.90 8.96
N PHE A 56 8.86 -16.93 9.03
CA PHE A 56 8.01 -16.70 10.19
C PHE A 56 6.70 -17.47 10.09
N LYS A 57 6.37 -18.32 11.07
CA LYS A 57 5.12 -19.11 11.10
C LYS A 57 3.85 -18.24 11.14
N ASN A 58 3.96 -16.99 11.57
CA ASN A 58 2.87 -16.00 11.64
C ASN A 58 2.80 -15.09 10.41
N PHE A 59 3.50 -15.42 9.33
CA PHE A 59 3.41 -14.77 8.02
C PHE A 59 2.64 -15.63 7.02
N SER A 60 1.86 -14.99 6.17
CA SER A 60 1.26 -15.57 4.97
C SER A 60 1.34 -14.56 3.83
N PHE A 61 1.43 -15.04 2.59
CA PHE A 61 1.64 -14.20 1.42
C PHE A 61 0.75 -14.66 0.25
N ILE A 62 0.23 -13.68 -0.48
CA ILE A 62 -0.39 -13.89 -1.80
C ILE A 62 0.19 -12.90 -2.79
N LYS A 63 0.65 -13.41 -3.93
CA LYS A 63 0.96 -12.61 -5.10
C LYS A 63 -0.34 -12.22 -5.80
N GLY A 64 -0.60 -10.91 -5.99
CA GLY A 64 -1.79 -10.41 -6.67
C GLY A 64 -1.72 -8.92 -6.96
N GLU A 65 -2.43 -8.52 -8.00
CA GLU A 65 -2.63 -7.10 -8.36
C GLU A 65 -3.77 -6.53 -7.51
N LEU A 66 -3.68 -5.25 -7.16
CA LEU A 66 -4.73 -4.55 -6.40
C LEU A 66 -6.01 -4.41 -7.21
N GLU A 67 -5.89 -4.36 -8.53
CA GLU A 67 -6.97 -4.25 -9.50
C GLU A 67 -7.81 -5.53 -9.60
N ASP A 68 -7.26 -6.69 -9.23
CA ASP A 68 -7.99 -7.96 -9.13
C ASP A 68 -8.83 -8.00 -7.85
N GLN A 69 -9.95 -7.28 -7.88
CA GLN A 69 -10.87 -7.16 -6.76
C GLN A 69 -11.36 -8.52 -6.25
N LYS A 70 -11.61 -9.49 -7.15
CA LYS A 70 -12.11 -10.83 -6.75
C LYS A 70 -11.08 -11.56 -5.90
N LYS A 71 -9.82 -11.61 -6.36
CA LYS A 71 -8.72 -12.26 -5.64
C LYS A 71 -8.40 -11.56 -4.33
N LEU A 72 -8.34 -10.21 -4.37
CA LEU A 72 -8.13 -9.39 -3.19
C LEU A 72 -9.19 -9.66 -2.13
N ASN A 73 -10.48 -9.54 -2.48
CA ASN A 73 -11.60 -9.76 -1.58
C ASN A 73 -11.58 -11.16 -0.97
N LYS A 74 -11.41 -12.21 -1.79
CA LYS A 74 -11.32 -13.60 -1.31
C LYS A 74 -10.22 -13.77 -0.28
N SER A 75 -9.06 -13.19 -0.53
CA SER A 75 -7.88 -13.29 0.34
C SER A 75 -8.07 -12.56 1.66
N VAL A 76 -8.56 -11.32 1.60
CA VAL A 76 -8.78 -10.46 2.77
C VAL A 76 -9.90 -11.00 3.66
N LEU A 77 -11.02 -11.43 3.06
CA LEU A 77 -12.15 -12.03 3.78
C LEU A 77 -11.71 -13.30 4.54
N LYS A 78 -10.84 -14.12 3.95
CA LYS A 78 -10.30 -15.32 4.61
C LYS A 78 -9.40 -14.97 5.79
N PHE A 79 -8.55 -13.95 5.66
CA PHE A 79 -7.59 -13.53 6.70
C PHE A 79 -8.24 -12.72 7.82
N LYS A 80 -9.27 -11.90 7.50
CA LYS A 80 -9.98 -11.00 8.41
C LYS A 80 -9.04 -10.08 9.20
N PRO A 81 -8.29 -9.18 8.53
CA PRO A 81 -7.37 -8.28 9.21
C PRO A 81 -8.11 -7.33 10.15
N GLN A 82 -7.46 -6.94 11.24
CA GLN A 82 -7.93 -5.90 12.16
C GLN A 82 -7.36 -4.53 11.77
N ILE A 83 -6.21 -4.54 11.10
CA ILE A 83 -5.50 -3.36 10.59
C ILE A 83 -5.09 -3.63 9.15
N ILE A 84 -5.25 -2.65 8.29
CA ILE A 84 -4.72 -2.65 6.93
C ILE A 84 -3.70 -1.53 6.82
N ILE A 85 -2.50 -1.86 6.34
CA ILE A 85 -1.44 -0.91 6.02
C ILE A 85 -1.21 -0.99 4.52
N HIS A 86 -1.73 0.02 3.81
CA HIS A 86 -1.72 0.06 2.36
C HIS A 86 -0.53 0.86 1.86
N LEU A 87 0.52 0.14 1.43
CA LEU A 87 1.77 0.69 0.90
C LEU A 87 1.97 0.38 -0.58
N ALA A 88 1.19 -0.55 -1.14
CA ALA A 88 1.28 -0.88 -2.56
C ALA A 88 0.81 0.30 -3.41
N ALA A 89 1.66 0.69 -4.35
CA ALA A 89 1.36 1.69 -5.36
C ALA A 89 2.33 1.53 -6.53
N GLN A 90 1.94 2.00 -7.71
CA GLN A 90 2.90 2.30 -8.74
C GLN A 90 3.61 3.60 -8.35
N ALA A 91 4.91 3.50 -8.04
CA ALA A 91 5.74 4.63 -7.61
C ALA A 91 6.51 5.25 -8.79
N GLY A 92 7.13 6.41 -8.56
CA GLY A 92 7.99 7.09 -9.53
C GLY A 92 7.29 8.23 -10.26
N VAL A 93 7.71 9.46 -9.99
CA VAL A 93 7.14 10.67 -10.60
C VAL A 93 7.36 10.69 -12.11
N ARG A 94 8.62 10.50 -12.56
CA ARG A 94 8.98 10.53 -13.99
C ARG A 94 8.27 9.42 -14.77
N TYR A 95 8.33 8.21 -14.28
CA TYR A 95 7.69 7.06 -14.93
C TYR A 95 6.17 7.20 -15.08
N SER A 96 5.52 8.07 -14.26
CA SER A 96 4.09 8.35 -14.42
C SER A 96 3.73 9.13 -15.68
N LEU A 97 4.71 9.79 -16.30
CA LEU A 97 4.53 10.47 -17.58
C LEU A 97 4.55 9.49 -18.76
N ASP A 98 5.35 8.41 -18.64
CA ASP A 98 5.50 7.41 -19.70
C ASP A 98 4.34 6.41 -19.73
N VAL A 99 3.84 6.00 -18.55
CA VAL A 99 2.80 4.97 -18.42
C VAL A 99 1.66 5.40 -17.49
N PRO A 100 0.97 6.51 -17.75
CA PRO A 100 -0.02 7.11 -16.83
C PRO A 100 -1.17 6.16 -16.47
N ARG A 101 -1.62 5.33 -17.42
CA ARG A 101 -2.71 4.38 -17.19
C ARG A 101 -2.42 3.38 -16.07
N LYS A 102 -1.16 2.97 -15.89
CA LYS A 102 -0.76 2.07 -14.78
C LYS A 102 -0.97 2.74 -13.43
N TYR A 103 -0.74 4.06 -13.35
CA TYR A 103 -0.96 4.81 -12.12
C TYR A 103 -2.45 4.96 -11.80
N LEU A 104 -3.28 5.20 -12.80
CA LEU A 104 -4.74 5.26 -12.60
C LEU A 104 -5.27 3.92 -12.11
N SER A 105 -4.91 2.83 -12.78
CA SER A 105 -5.39 1.49 -12.41
C SER A 105 -4.90 1.07 -11.03
N THR A 106 -3.58 1.12 -10.78
CA THR A 106 -3.01 0.63 -9.52
C THR A 106 -3.31 1.58 -8.35
N ASN A 107 -3.06 2.89 -8.53
CA ASN A 107 -3.13 3.81 -7.40
C ASN A 107 -4.57 4.23 -7.08
N ILE A 108 -5.42 4.47 -8.08
CA ILE A 108 -6.81 4.88 -7.84
C ILE A 108 -7.70 3.66 -7.66
N ILE A 109 -7.85 2.83 -8.70
CA ILE A 109 -8.76 1.69 -8.63
C ILE A 109 -8.29 0.66 -7.59
N GLY A 110 -6.99 0.35 -7.57
CA GLY A 110 -6.44 -0.57 -6.58
C GLY A 110 -6.61 -0.09 -5.14
N THR A 111 -6.40 1.22 -4.87
CA THR A 111 -6.63 1.78 -3.53
C THR A 111 -8.11 1.80 -3.18
N PHE A 112 -8.98 2.12 -4.14
CA PHE A 112 -10.43 2.07 -3.94
C PHE A 112 -10.88 0.66 -3.53
N ASN A 113 -10.38 -0.40 -4.18
CA ASN A 113 -10.66 -1.78 -3.79
C ASN A 113 -10.23 -2.09 -2.33
N ILE A 114 -9.13 -1.50 -1.86
CA ILE A 114 -8.68 -1.63 -0.45
C ILE A 114 -9.64 -0.89 0.49
N ILE A 115 -10.10 0.31 0.13
CA ILE A 115 -11.04 1.09 0.94
C ILE A 115 -12.39 0.35 1.03
N GLU A 116 -12.90 -0.14 -0.10
CA GLU A 116 -14.15 -0.91 -0.16
C GLU A 116 -14.11 -2.15 0.74
N ILE A 117 -13.06 -2.97 0.64
CA ILE A 117 -12.95 -4.17 1.48
C ILE A 117 -12.74 -3.80 2.95
N ALA A 118 -11.99 -2.72 3.25
CA ALA A 118 -11.80 -2.24 4.61
C ALA A 118 -13.12 -1.83 5.25
N HIS A 119 -13.96 -1.09 4.51
CA HIS A 119 -15.31 -0.71 4.92
C HIS A 119 -16.20 -1.96 5.13
N LYS A 120 -16.23 -2.87 4.16
CA LYS A 120 -17.03 -4.10 4.21
C LYS A 120 -16.74 -4.96 5.44
N ILE A 121 -15.46 -5.13 5.80
CA ILE A 121 -15.08 -5.94 6.98
C ILE A 121 -15.03 -5.13 8.28
N LYS A 122 -15.36 -3.84 8.22
CA LYS A 122 -15.31 -2.90 9.36
C LYS A 122 -13.94 -2.96 10.05
N VAL A 123 -12.86 -2.79 9.26
CA VAL A 123 -11.50 -2.82 9.78
C VAL A 123 -11.32 -1.74 10.85
N LYS A 124 -10.57 -2.06 11.92
CA LYS A 124 -10.39 -1.11 13.04
C LYS A 124 -9.50 0.08 12.69
N HIS A 125 -8.58 -0.11 11.75
CA HIS A 125 -7.67 0.94 11.32
C HIS A 125 -7.19 0.66 9.90
N LEU A 126 -7.32 1.65 9.03
CA LEU A 126 -6.77 1.68 7.67
C LEU A 126 -5.73 2.79 7.59
N LEU A 127 -4.47 2.44 7.30
CA LEU A 127 -3.40 3.39 7.03
C LEU A 127 -3.09 3.33 5.53
N ILE A 128 -3.11 4.48 4.88
CA ILE A 128 -2.80 4.63 3.45
C ILE A 128 -1.58 5.52 3.32
N ALA A 129 -0.55 5.03 2.63
CA ALA A 129 0.63 5.83 2.35
C ALA A 129 0.31 6.89 1.29
N SER A 130 0.48 8.16 1.62
CA SER A 130 0.51 9.27 0.67
C SER A 130 1.94 9.54 0.18
N SER A 131 2.23 10.76 -0.22
CA SER A 131 3.54 11.17 -0.74
C SER A 131 3.73 12.68 -0.58
N SER A 132 4.95 13.13 -0.34
CA SER A 132 5.28 14.57 -0.40
C SER A 132 5.01 15.19 -1.78
N SER A 133 4.91 14.40 -2.84
CA SER A 133 4.53 14.89 -4.17
C SER A 133 3.14 15.53 -4.22
N VAL A 134 2.27 15.29 -3.23
CA VAL A 134 0.94 15.93 -3.14
C VAL A 134 1.02 17.44 -2.89
N TYR A 135 2.12 17.93 -2.33
CA TYR A 135 2.36 19.37 -2.16
C TYR A 135 2.60 20.11 -3.46
N GLY A 136 2.99 19.39 -4.54
CA GLY A 136 3.04 19.90 -5.91
C GLY A 136 3.86 21.17 -6.08
N ALA A 137 3.20 22.25 -6.53
CA ALA A 137 3.82 23.56 -6.78
C ALA A 137 4.05 24.41 -5.52
N ASN A 138 3.86 23.87 -4.32
CA ASN A 138 4.12 24.58 -3.08
C ASN A 138 5.63 24.94 -2.99
N LYS A 139 5.92 26.23 -2.72
CA LYS A 139 7.30 26.78 -2.69
C LYS A 139 7.94 26.79 -1.29
N GLN A 140 7.28 26.27 -0.29
CA GLN A 140 7.81 26.26 1.08
C GLN A 140 9.01 25.31 1.19
N SER A 141 9.99 25.67 2.00
CA SER A 141 11.19 24.85 2.26
C SER A 141 10.90 23.60 3.12
N ALA A 142 9.86 23.67 3.95
CA ALA A 142 9.39 22.56 4.78
C ALA A 142 7.86 22.50 4.68
N PHE A 143 7.33 21.31 4.35
CA PHE A 143 5.90 21.09 4.23
C PHE A 143 5.25 20.77 5.58
N LYS A 144 4.02 21.22 5.76
CA LYS A 144 3.16 20.91 6.91
C LYS A 144 1.88 20.22 6.43
N GLU A 145 1.25 19.43 7.27
CA GLU A 145 0.01 18.73 6.93
C GLU A 145 -1.16 19.68 6.66
N THR A 146 -1.06 20.93 7.12
CA THR A 146 -2.04 22.01 6.89
C THR A 146 -1.82 22.76 5.59
N ASP A 147 -0.73 22.51 4.87
CA ASP A 147 -0.43 23.21 3.62
C ASP A 147 -1.37 22.76 2.49
N LYS A 148 -1.63 23.68 1.56
CA LYS A 148 -2.45 23.38 0.38
C LYS A 148 -1.79 22.30 -0.49
N THR A 149 -2.62 21.40 -0.98
CA THR A 149 -2.23 20.27 -1.85
C THR A 149 -3.16 20.20 -3.07
N ASP A 150 -3.34 21.31 -3.78
CA ASP A 150 -4.29 21.48 -4.90
C ASP A 150 -3.65 21.66 -6.28
N SER A 151 -2.30 21.69 -6.36
CA SER A 151 -1.55 21.98 -7.59
C SER A 151 -0.51 20.91 -7.90
N GLN A 152 -0.94 19.68 -8.17
CA GLN A 152 -0.06 18.54 -8.45
C GLN A 152 0.70 18.72 -9.76
N LEU A 153 1.98 18.36 -9.77
CA LEU A 153 2.90 18.51 -10.91
C LEU A 153 3.13 17.22 -11.71
N SER A 154 2.45 16.13 -11.36
CA SER A 154 2.58 14.85 -12.06
C SER A 154 1.34 13.98 -11.90
N ILE A 155 1.16 13.02 -12.81
CA ILE A 155 0.12 11.99 -12.70
C ILE A 155 0.26 11.18 -11.38
N TYR A 156 1.50 10.84 -11.00
CA TYR A 156 1.75 10.18 -9.72
C TYR A 156 1.19 11.00 -8.54
N ALA A 157 1.55 12.28 -8.47
CA ALA A 157 1.08 13.17 -7.41
C ALA A 157 -0.45 13.30 -7.41
N ALA A 158 -1.05 13.47 -8.59
CA ALA A 158 -2.50 13.53 -8.75
C ALA A 158 -3.20 12.25 -8.28
N THR A 159 -2.66 11.07 -8.61
CA THR A 159 -3.23 9.81 -8.11
C THR A 159 -3.10 9.67 -6.60
N LYS A 160 -1.99 10.09 -6.00
CA LYS A 160 -1.82 10.06 -4.54
C LYS A 160 -2.77 11.03 -3.85
N LYS A 161 -2.95 12.25 -4.37
CA LYS A 161 -3.93 13.20 -3.85
C LYS A 161 -5.37 12.69 -3.98
N SER A 162 -5.71 12.08 -5.12
CA SER A 162 -7.02 11.45 -5.31
C SER A 162 -7.31 10.38 -4.26
N THR A 163 -6.31 9.57 -3.88
CA THR A 163 -6.51 8.53 -2.84
C THR A 163 -6.75 9.12 -1.45
N GLU A 164 -6.15 10.28 -1.12
CA GLU A 164 -6.48 11.01 0.12
C GLU A 164 -7.95 11.46 0.12
N SER A 165 -8.38 12.08 -0.98
CA SER A 165 -9.76 12.58 -1.13
C SER A 165 -10.79 11.46 -1.07
N ILE A 166 -10.55 10.34 -1.77
CA ILE A 166 -11.43 9.16 -1.76
C ILE A 166 -11.49 8.53 -0.35
N ALA A 167 -10.36 8.48 0.35
CA ALA A 167 -10.32 7.90 1.69
C ALA A 167 -10.99 8.78 2.75
N HIS A 168 -11.07 10.09 2.51
CA HIS A 168 -11.74 11.04 3.39
C HIS A 168 -13.26 11.01 3.21
N SER A 169 -13.75 10.87 1.97
CA SER A 169 -15.18 10.80 1.64
C SER A 169 -15.84 9.49 2.03
#